data_24672a8e2443b5c6b092dfe6733d157a
#
_entry.id   24672a8e2443b5c6b092dfe6733d157a
#
_cell.length_a   1.000
_cell.length_b   1.000
_cell.length_c   1.000
_cell.angle_alpha   90.00
_cell.angle_beta   90.00
_cell.angle_gamma   90.00
#
_symmetry.space_group_name_H-M   'P 1'
#
loop_
_entity.id
_entity.type
_entity.pdbx_description
1 polymer ?
#
loop_
_entity_poly.entity_id
_entity_poly.type
_entity_poly.pdbx_seq_one_letter_code
_entity_poly.pdbx_strand_id
1 'polypeptide(L)'
;LFGRVRSLSHAALDQYFASEAGARATRLALVGEIASAWLTYASDQSLLKIAEDTVKNAQKSVDLTQARLNGGIAPRTDLRQAQTVLDTAQSDAAQQKTFLAQDANALQLLVGAPVDPALLPTSIEAAAPTLHELPAGLDSSILLRRPDVVEAEYQLRAANAQIGAARASLFPRIS
;
A
#
# COMPACT_ATOMS: atom_id res chain seq x y z
N LEU A 1 3.08 47.72 20.42
CA LEU A 1 3.78 47.78 21.70
C LEU A 1 3.63 46.46 22.47
N PHE A 2 2.49 45.98 22.81
CA PHE A 2 2.29 44.81 23.71
C PHE A 2 2.53 43.42 23.08
N GLY A 3 3.34 43.31 22.02
CA GLY A 3 3.77 42.05 21.44
C GLY A 3 2.77 41.35 20.51
N ARG A 4 1.59 41.95 20.23
CA ARG A 4 0.55 41.36 19.38
C ARG A 4 1.06 40.95 18.00
N VAL A 5 1.70 41.89 17.28
CA VAL A 5 2.22 41.65 15.94
C VAL A 5 3.30 40.56 15.97
N ARG A 6 4.20 40.58 16.96
CA ARG A 6 5.22 39.56 17.15
C ARG A 6 4.61 38.18 17.40
N SER A 7 3.60 38.09 18.27
CA SER A 7 2.88 36.83 18.52
C SER A 7 2.15 36.32 17.29
N LEU A 8 1.51 37.18 16.49
CA LEU A 8 0.88 36.79 15.24
C LEU A 8 1.90 36.32 14.19
N SER A 9 3.07 36.97 14.11
CA SER A 9 4.15 36.54 13.22
C SER A 9 4.69 35.16 13.63
N HIS A 10 4.87 34.91 14.93
CA HIS A 10 5.26 33.60 15.43
C HIS A 10 4.18 32.54 15.12
N ALA A 11 2.91 32.85 15.34
CA ALA A 11 1.82 31.94 15.01
C ALA A 11 1.79 31.58 13.51
N ALA A 12 1.99 32.58 12.64
CA ALA A 12 2.04 32.36 11.18
C ALA A 12 3.25 31.51 10.76
N LEU A 13 4.41 31.75 11.39
CA LEU A 13 5.61 30.96 11.13
C LEU A 13 5.46 29.51 11.58
N ASP A 14 4.92 29.29 12.78
CA ASP A 14 4.67 27.95 13.29
C ASP A 14 3.61 27.21 12.43
N GLN A 15 2.60 27.93 11.92
CA GLN A 15 1.63 27.37 10.99
C GLN A 15 2.28 26.96 9.65
N TYR A 16 3.25 27.73 9.17
CA TYR A 16 4.03 27.39 7.98
C TYR A 16 4.83 26.09 8.21
N PHE A 17 5.53 25.96 9.34
CA PHE A 17 6.27 24.75 9.68
C PHE A 17 5.36 23.54 9.90
N ALA A 18 4.17 23.73 10.46
CA ALA A 18 3.15 22.68 10.56
C ALA A 18 2.76 22.19 9.15
N SER A 19 2.49 23.10 8.21
CA SER A 19 2.15 22.73 6.83
C SER A 19 3.30 21.98 6.12
N GLU A 20 4.55 22.39 6.34
CA GLU A 20 5.72 21.69 5.81
C GLU A 20 5.83 20.25 6.38
N ALA A 21 5.61 20.08 7.69
CA ALA A 21 5.61 18.78 8.34
C ALA A 21 4.45 17.91 7.83
N GLY A 22 3.26 18.47 7.63
CA GLY A 22 2.10 17.79 7.05
C GLY A 22 2.36 17.30 5.63
N ALA A 23 3.05 18.11 4.81
CA ALA A 23 3.47 17.68 3.47
C ALA A 23 4.44 16.47 3.52
N ARG A 24 5.35 16.46 4.51
CA ARG A 24 6.23 15.30 4.74
C ARG A 24 5.46 14.07 5.21
N ALA A 25 4.46 14.24 6.09
CA ALA A 25 3.59 13.17 6.57
C ALA A 25 2.83 12.54 5.41
N THR A 26 2.24 13.35 4.53
CA THR A 26 1.52 12.90 3.34
C THR A 26 2.43 12.12 2.38
N ARG A 27 3.66 12.59 2.15
CA ARG A 27 4.64 11.86 1.33
C ARG A 27 4.99 10.51 1.93
N LEU A 28 5.19 10.43 3.24
CA LEU A 28 5.50 9.18 3.92
C LEU A 28 4.33 8.19 3.84
N ALA A 29 3.10 8.67 4.01
CA ALA A 29 1.89 7.87 3.85
C ALA A 29 1.79 7.31 2.42
N LEU A 30 2.00 8.15 1.39
CA LEU A 30 1.98 7.73 0.00
C LEU A 30 3.03 6.66 -0.30
N VAL A 31 4.25 6.81 0.22
CA VAL A 31 5.30 5.77 0.08
C VAL A 31 4.86 4.46 0.71
N GLY A 32 4.20 4.51 1.88
CA GLY A 32 3.64 3.33 2.53
C GLY A 32 2.54 2.65 1.70
N GLU A 33 1.65 3.43 1.09
CA GLU A 33 0.60 2.93 0.21
C GLU A 33 1.18 2.29 -1.07
N ILE A 34 2.17 2.93 -1.70
CA ILE A 34 2.87 2.38 -2.88
C ILE A 34 3.57 1.06 -2.51
N ALA A 35 4.27 1.01 -1.38
CA ALA A 35 4.93 -0.22 -0.93
C ALA A 35 3.93 -1.35 -0.67
N SER A 36 2.79 -1.04 -0.05
CA SER A 36 1.72 -2.01 0.20
C SER A 36 1.10 -2.52 -1.11
N ALA A 37 0.81 -1.64 -2.05
CA ALA A 37 0.28 -2.01 -3.37
C ALA A 37 1.29 -2.86 -4.18
N TRP A 38 2.58 -2.53 -4.08
CA TRP A 38 3.65 -3.30 -4.73
C TRP A 38 3.78 -4.72 -4.16
N LEU A 39 3.64 -4.87 -2.84
CA LEU A 39 3.64 -6.18 -2.17
C LEU A 39 2.36 -6.99 -2.48
N THR A 40 1.20 -6.34 -2.59
CA THR A 40 -0.04 -6.98 -3.02
C THR A 40 0.12 -7.53 -4.43
N TYR A 41 0.65 -6.74 -5.36
CA TYR A 41 0.98 -7.20 -6.71
C TYR A 41 1.92 -8.41 -6.70
N ALA A 42 2.97 -8.41 -5.86
CA ALA A 42 3.90 -9.53 -5.70
C ALA A 42 3.19 -10.82 -5.24
N SER A 43 2.27 -10.67 -4.29
CA SER A 43 1.45 -11.77 -3.78
C SER A 43 0.55 -12.35 -4.86
N ASP A 44 -0.19 -11.49 -5.58
CA ASP A 44 -1.13 -11.91 -6.62
C ASP A 44 -0.42 -12.49 -7.84
N GLN A 45 0.79 -12.03 -8.13
CA GLN A 45 1.66 -12.66 -9.13
C GLN A 45 2.04 -14.10 -8.74
N SER A 46 2.34 -14.34 -7.46
CA SER A 46 2.62 -15.69 -6.95
C SER A 46 1.36 -16.57 -6.98
N LEU A 47 0.20 -16.03 -6.61
CA LEU A 47 -1.08 -16.73 -6.67
C LEU A 47 -1.47 -17.07 -8.09
N LEU A 48 -1.26 -16.19 -9.06
CA LEU A 48 -1.49 -16.47 -10.48
C LEU A 48 -0.65 -17.64 -10.96
N LYS A 49 0.62 -17.67 -10.59
CA LYS A 49 1.52 -18.79 -10.94
C LYS A 49 1.01 -20.12 -10.38
N ILE A 50 0.57 -20.14 -9.12
CA ILE A 50 -0.01 -21.32 -8.49
C ILE A 50 -1.31 -21.75 -9.21
N ALA A 51 -2.16 -20.79 -9.58
CA ALA A 51 -3.39 -21.08 -10.32
C ALA A 51 -3.10 -21.66 -11.70
N GLU A 52 -2.13 -21.12 -12.43
CA GLU A 52 -1.69 -21.64 -13.74
C GLU A 52 -1.10 -23.05 -13.64
N ASP A 53 -0.33 -23.34 -12.60
CA ASP A 53 0.20 -24.70 -12.35
C ASP A 53 -0.91 -25.65 -11.96
N THR A 54 -1.95 -25.19 -11.24
CA THR A 54 -3.16 -25.97 -10.93
C THR A 54 -3.91 -26.32 -12.21
N VAL A 55 -4.10 -25.38 -13.14
CA VAL A 55 -4.69 -25.65 -14.47
C VAL A 55 -3.90 -26.73 -15.22
N LYS A 56 -2.57 -26.63 -15.26
CA LYS A 56 -1.72 -27.63 -15.94
C LYS A 56 -1.88 -29.02 -15.33
N ASN A 57 -1.98 -29.12 -14.00
CA ASN A 57 -2.15 -30.38 -13.31
C ASN A 57 -3.56 -30.96 -13.52
N ALA A 58 -4.61 -30.12 -13.49
CA ALA A 58 -5.97 -30.51 -13.81
C ALA A 58 -6.10 -31.02 -15.26
N GLN A 59 -5.43 -30.35 -16.21
CA GLN A 59 -5.39 -30.78 -17.61
C GLN A 59 -4.76 -32.19 -17.74
N LYS A 60 -3.63 -32.43 -17.09
CA LYS A 60 -3.01 -33.78 -17.07
C LYS A 60 -3.93 -34.85 -16.51
N SER A 61 -4.74 -34.51 -15.49
CA SER A 61 -5.73 -35.42 -14.92
C SER A 61 -6.84 -35.74 -15.91
N VAL A 62 -7.32 -34.75 -16.68
CA VAL A 62 -8.30 -34.96 -17.76
C VAL A 62 -7.71 -35.87 -18.84
N ASP A 63 -6.48 -35.62 -19.28
CA ASP A 63 -5.82 -36.41 -20.33
C ASP A 63 -5.64 -37.87 -19.89
N LEU A 64 -5.21 -38.10 -18.63
CA LEU A 64 -5.07 -39.44 -18.08
C LEU A 64 -6.42 -40.16 -17.97
N THR A 65 -7.45 -39.45 -17.49
CA THR A 65 -8.79 -40.04 -17.33
C THR A 65 -9.43 -40.34 -18.69
N GLN A 66 -9.20 -39.49 -19.69
CA GLN A 66 -9.60 -39.73 -21.06
C GLN A 66 -8.92 -40.99 -21.65
N ALA A 67 -7.63 -41.16 -21.41
CA ALA A 67 -6.90 -42.36 -21.86
C ALA A 67 -7.46 -43.64 -21.18
N ARG A 68 -7.77 -43.58 -19.88
CA ARG A 68 -8.41 -44.69 -19.15
C ARG A 68 -9.82 -45.01 -19.68
N LEU A 69 -10.60 -44.00 -20.01
CA LEU A 69 -11.92 -44.18 -20.60
C LEU A 69 -11.82 -44.87 -21.99
N ASN A 70 -10.86 -44.41 -22.81
CA ASN A 70 -10.62 -44.99 -24.14
C ASN A 70 -10.16 -46.48 -24.02
N GLY A 71 -9.42 -46.82 -22.93
CA GLY A 71 -9.03 -48.19 -22.62
C GLY A 71 -10.11 -49.04 -21.93
N GLY A 72 -11.32 -48.48 -21.72
CA GLY A 72 -12.42 -49.15 -21.06
C GLY A 72 -12.26 -49.39 -19.56
N ILE A 73 -11.31 -48.69 -18.93
CA ILE A 73 -10.94 -48.85 -17.51
C ILE A 73 -11.66 -47.85 -16.60
N ALA A 74 -12.10 -46.71 -17.13
CA ALA A 74 -12.78 -45.66 -16.36
C ALA A 74 -14.16 -45.36 -16.94
N PRO A 75 -15.16 -45.00 -16.12
CA PRO A 75 -16.47 -44.57 -16.57
C PRO A 75 -16.42 -43.11 -17.09
N ARG A 76 -17.42 -42.72 -17.91
CA ARG A 76 -17.57 -41.33 -18.40
C ARG A 76 -17.78 -40.31 -17.29
N THR A 77 -18.31 -40.72 -16.15
CA THR A 77 -18.52 -39.88 -14.96
C THR A 77 -17.20 -39.32 -14.43
N ASP A 78 -16.15 -40.13 -14.39
CA ASP A 78 -14.84 -39.75 -13.91
C ASP A 78 -14.20 -38.67 -14.83
N LEU A 79 -14.37 -38.84 -16.15
CA LEU A 79 -13.94 -37.81 -17.10
C LEU A 79 -14.69 -36.48 -16.90
N ARG A 80 -16.00 -36.53 -16.71
CA ARG A 80 -16.79 -35.32 -16.47
C ARG A 80 -16.39 -34.64 -15.17
N GLN A 81 -16.10 -35.42 -14.13
CA GLN A 81 -15.59 -34.88 -12.86
C GLN A 81 -14.22 -34.20 -13.06
N ALA A 82 -13.30 -34.83 -13.78
CA ALA A 82 -12.00 -34.22 -14.09
C ALA A 82 -12.13 -32.94 -14.92
N GLN A 83 -13.06 -32.90 -15.89
CA GLN A 83 -13.36 -31.69 -16.67
C GLN A 83 -13.92 -30.57 -15.80
N THR A 84 -14.83 -30.86 -14.86
CA THR A 84 -15.35 -29.85 -13.94
C THR A 84 -14.23 -29.23 -13.07
N VAL A 85 -13.28 -30.05 -12.61
CA VAL A 85 -12.11 -29.55 -11.85
C VAL A 85 -11.24 -28.64 -12.73
N LEU A 86 -11.01 -29.01 -13.99
CA LEU A 86 -10.26 -28.19 -14.94
C LEU A 86 -10.96 -26.84 -15.21
N ASP A 87 -12.28 -26.87 -15.46
CA ASP A 87 -13.07 -25.66 -15.73
C ASP A 87 -13.02 -24.70 -14.53
N THR A 88 -13.12 -25.24 -13.30
CA THR A 88 -12.97 -24.47 -12.07
C THR A 88 -11.57 -23.84 -11.98
N ALA A 89 -10.52 -24.63 -12.18
CA ALA A 89 -9.16 -24.13 -12.13
C ALA A 89 -8.88 -23.04 -13.19
N GLN A 90 -9.45 -23.18 -14.39
CA GLN A 90 -9.35 -22.16 -15.43
C GLN A 90 -10.08 -20.86 -15.06
N SER A 91 -11.25 -20.97 -14.43
CA SER A 91 -12.00 -19.81 -13.92
C SER A 91 -11.18 -19.08 -12.84
N ASP A 92 -10.60 -19.82 -11.90
CA ASP A 92 -9.77 -19.24 -10.84
C ASP A 92 -8.53 -18.54 -11.41
N ALA A 93 -7.85 -19.15 -12.39
CA ALA A 93 -6.70 -18.53 -13.05
C ALA A 93 -7.09 -17.26 -13.82
N ALA A 94 -8.25 -17.23 -14.45
CA ALA A 94 -8.77 -16.04 -15.13
C ALA A 94 -9.08 -14.92 -14.12
N GLN A 95 -9.63 -15.25 -12.96
CA GLN A 95 -9.88 -14.31 -11.89
C GLN A 95 -8.58 -13.71 -11.35
N GLN A 96 -7.55 -14.53 -11.09
CA GLN A 96 -6.24 -14.05 -10.63
C GLN A 96 -5.58 -13.11 -11.66
N LYS A 97 -5.71 -13.37 -12.96
CA LYS A 97 -5.25 -12.44 -14.00
C LYS A 97 -5.94 -11.07 -13.92
N THR A 98 -7.23 -11.08 -13.59
CA THR A 98 -7.99 -9.83 -13.42
C THR A 98 -7.51 -9.05 -12.21
N PHE A 99 -7.29 -9.72 -11.06
CA PHE A 99 -6.77 -9.06 -9.87
C PHE A 99 -5.39 -8.45 -10.12
N LEU A 100 -4.48 -9.21 -10.72
CA LEU A 100 -3.15 -8.71 -11.06
C LEU A 100 -3.19 -7.47 -11.97
N ALA A 101 -4.10 -7.44 -12.95
CA ALA A 101 -4.29 -6.27 -13.81
C ALA A 101 -4.85 -5.06 -13.04
N GLN A 102 -5.74 -5.29 -12.08
CA GLN A 102 -6.27 -4.24 -11.21
C GLN A 102 -5.18 -3.68 -10.30
N ASP A 103 -4.34 -4.53 -9.73
CA ASP A 103 -3.21 -4.11 -8.89
C ASP A 103 -2.19 -3.27 -9.66
N ALA A 104 -1.87 -3.67 -10.90
CA ALA A 104 -1.02 -2.87 -11.77
C ALA A 104 -1.60 -1.47 -12.02
N ASN A 105 -2.92 -1.37 -12.25
CA ASN A 105 -3.60 -0.10 -12.44
C ASN A 105 -3.63 0.73 -11.14
N ALA A 106 -3.88 0.09 -9.98
CA ALA A 106 -3.85 0.74 -8.68
C ALA A 106 -2.46 1.31 -8.37
N LEU A 107 -1.40 0.55 -8.67
CA LEU A 107 -0.03 1.00 -8.49
C LEU A 107 0.30 2.20 -9.40
N GLN A 108 -0.13 2.17 -10.68
CA GLN A 108 0.04 3.30 -11.60
C GLN A 108 -0.70 4.54 -11.13
N LEU A 109 -1.90 4.38 -10.56
CA LEU A 109 -2.67 5.49 -9.99
C LEU A 109 -1.93 6.15 -8.82
N LEU A 110 -1.37 5.34 -7.90
CA LEU A 110 -0.61 5.85 -6.74
C LEU A 110 0.69 6.54 -7.16
N VAL A 111 1.38 6.00 -8.15
CA VAL A 111 2.63 6.58 -8.69
C VAL A 111 2.35 7.82 -9.55
N GLY A 112 1.16 7.92 -10.15
CA GLY A 112 0.77 9.01 -11.05
C GLY A 112 1.40 8.92 -12.45
N ALA A 113 2.06 7.79 -12.78
CA ALA A 113 2.70 7.55 -14.07
C ALA A 113 2.70 6.06 -14.40
N PRO A 114 2.85 5.66 -15.67
CA PRO A 114 3.04 4.27 -16.05
C PRO A 114 4.25 3.68 -15.32
N VAL A 115 4.06 2.53 -14.69
CA VAL A 115 5.13 1.80 -13.99
C VAL A 115 5.86 0.92 -14.99
N ASP A 116 7.19 1.00 -15.02
CA ASP A 116 8.02 0.13 -15.86
C ASP A 116 7.83 -1.33 -15.40
N PRO A 117 7.47 -2.26 -16.31
CA PRO A 117 7.36 -3.67 -15.98
C PRO A 117 8.60 -4.28 -15.33
N ALA A 118 9.79 -3.74 -15.60
CA ALA A 118 11.03 -4.18 -14.97
C ALA A 118 11.10 -3.89 -13.46
N LEU A 119 10.30 -2.95 -12.95
CA LEU A 119 10.22 -2.62 -11.54
C LEU A 119 9.16 -3.43 -10.79
N LEU A 120 8.35 -4.20 -11.52
CA LEU A 120 7.32 -5.04 -10.92
C LEU A 120 7.94 -6.36 -10.43
N PRO A 121 7.55 -6.84 -9.24
CA PRO A 121 8.10 -8.07 -8.69
C PRO A 121 7.53 -9.28 -9.44
N THR A 122 8.35 -10.30 -9.60
CA THR A 122 7.95 -11.56 -10.26
C THR A 122 7.30 -12.55 -9.30
N SER A 123 7.49 -12.37 -8.00
CA SER A 123 6.89 -13.17 -6.93
C SER A 123 7.05 -12.49 -5.58
N ILE A 124 6.32 -12.97 -4.58
CA ILE A 124 6.45 -12.47 -3.20
C ILE A 124 7.82 -12.84 -2.60
N GLU A 125 8.38 -13.98 -2.98
CA GLU A 125 9.71 -14.40 -2.52
C GLU A 125 10.81 -13.50 -3.09
N ALA A 126 10.64 -12.99 -4.31
CA ALA A 126 11.56 -12.02 -4.90
C ALA A 126 11.44 -10.64 -4.25
N ALA A 127 10.25 -10.30 -3.74
CA ALA A 127 9.99 -9.05 -3.04
C ALA A 127 10.49 -9.05 -1.58
N ALA A 128 10.45 -10.20 -0.90
CA ALA A 128 10.79 -10.34 0.53
C ALA A 128 12.16 -9.76 0.93
N PRO A 129 13.25 -9.91 0.15
CA PRO A 129 14.56 -9.34 0.51
C PRO A 129 14.60 -7.81 0.56
N THR A 130 13.62 -7.12 -0.01
CA THR A 130 13.53 -5.65 0.06
C THR A 130 13.01 -5.14 1.41
N LEU A 131 12.43 -6.03 2.21
CA LEU A 131 11.91 -5.72 3.54
C LEU A 131 13.01 -5.97 4.58
N HIS A 132 13.40 -4.90 5.25
CA HIS A 132 14.36 -4.99 6.34
C HIS A 132 13.63 -5.15 7.67
N GLU A 133 14.03 -6.13 8.46
CA GLU A 133 13.50 -6.27 9.82
C GLU A 133 13.90 -5.06 10.68
N LEU A 134 12.92 -4.54 11.42
CA LEU A 134 13.19 -3.50 12.39
C LEU A 134 13.94 -4.12 13.58
N PRO A 135 15.10 -3.54 14.01
CA PRO A 135 15.83 -4.06 15.14
C PRO A 135 14.98 -3.98 16.42
N ALA A 136 14.99 -5.06 17.19
CA ALA A 136 14.38 -5.08 18.51
C ALA A 136 15.04 -4.05 19.42
N GLY A 137 14.25 -3.27 20.18
CA GLY A 137 14.76 -2.29 21.12
C GLY A 137 14.99 -0.89 20.54
N LEU A 138 14.33 -0.55 19.42
CA LEU A 138 14.29 0.84 18.94
C LEU A 138 13.81 1.78 20.05
N ASP A 139 14.56 2.86 20.27
CA ASP A 139 14.18 3.90 21.22
C ASP A 139 12.87 4.59 20.79
N SER A 140 11.95 4.73 21.73
CA SER A 140 10.68 5.42 21.51
C SER A 140 10.85 6.88 21.09
N SER A 141 12.01 7.50 21.31
CA SER A 141 12.32 8.85 20.83
C SER A 141 12.21 9.00 19.30
N ILE A 142 12.26 7.89 18.54
CA ILE A 142 12.04 7.92 17.10
C ILE A 142 10.61 8.40 16.75
N LEU A 143 9.63 8.18 17.64
CA LEU A 143 8.26 8.64 17.46
C LEU A 143 8.15 10.16 17.45
N LEU A 144 9.05 10.86 18.17
CA LEU A 144 9.09 12.32 18.18
C LEU A 144 9.61 12.92 16.86
N ARG A 145 10.22 12.10 16.01
CA ARG A 145 10.68 12.50 14.67
C ARG A 145 9.63 12.25 13.57
N ARG A 146 8.50 11.65 13.92
CA ARG A 146 7.43 11.40 12.97
C ARG A 146 6.87 12.75 12.48
N PRO A 147 6.68 12.91 11.15
CA PRO A 147 6.22 14.18 10.59
C PRO A 147 4.85 14.63 11.11
N ASP A 148 3.92 13.69 11.38
CA ASP A 148 2.60 13.97 11.95
C ASP A 148 2.69 14.49 13.40
N VAL A 149 3.63 13.97 14.21
CA VAL A 149 3.89 14.47 15.56
C VAL A 149 4.51 15.87 15.51
N VAL A 150 5.47 16.08 14.62
CA VAL A 150 6.10 17.39 14.39
C VAL A 150 5.08 18.41 13.92
N GLU A 151 4.16 18.04 13.04
CA GLU A 151 3.04 18.87 12.61
C GLU A 151 2.19 19.31 13.80
N ALA A 152 1.76 18.35 14.64
CA ALA A 152 0.94 18.63 15.82
C ALA A 152 1.66 19.55 16.84
N GLU A 153 2.98 19.38 17.01
CA GLU A 153 3.78 20.27 17.85
C GLU A 153 3.78 21.72 17.35
N TYR A 154 3.98 21.92 16.04
CA TYR A 154 3.95 23.27 15.46
C TYR A 154 2.55 23.88 15.51
N GLN A 155 1.49 23.10 15.31
CA GLN A 155 0.11 23.54 15.49
C GLN A 155 -0.15 24.00 16.94
N LEU A 156 0.37 23.26 17.93
CA LEU A 156 0.27 23.65 19.33
C LEU A 156 1.04 24.94 19.63
N ARG A 157 2.26 25.12 19.07
CA ARG A 157 3.05 26.35 19.20
C ARG A 157 2.32 27.54 18.57
N ALA A 158 1.73 27.36 17.38
CA ALA A 158 0.93 28.38 16.74
C ALA A 158 -0.28 28.81 17.58
N ALA A 159 -1.00 27.83 18.17
CA ALA A 159 -2.11 28.10 19.07
C ALA A 159 -1.67 28.86 20.34
N ASN A 160 -0.54 28.49 20.93
CA ASN A 160 0.03 29.18 22.08
C ASN A 160 0.43 30.65 21.73
N ALA A 161 1.01 30.87 20.55
CA ALA A 161 1.32 32.23 20.09
C ALA A 161 0.05 33.06 19.87
N GLN A 162 -1.06 32.45 19.40
CA GLN A 162 -2.37 33.13 19.28
C GLN A 162 -2.92 33.56 20.65
N ILE A 163 -2.73 32.75 21.72
CA ILE A 163 -3.07 33.13 23.09
C ILE A 163 -2.31 34.41 23.48
N GLY A 164 -1.02 34.51 23.14
CA GLY A 164 -0.22 35.70 23.36
C GLY A 164 -0.78 36.94 22.63
N ALA A 165 -1.19 36.77 21.38
CA ALA A 165 -1.82 37.83 20.61
C ALA A 165 -3.17 38.26 21.20
N ALA A 166 -3.99 37.31 21.68
CA ALA A 166 -5.28 37.57 22.34
C ALA A 166 -5.09 38.36 23.66
N ARG A 167 -4.12 37.96 24.47
CA ARG A 167 -3.76 38.68 25.71
C ARG A 167 -3.30 40.11 25.41
N ALA A 168 -2.51 40.32 24.36
CA ALA A 168 -2.06 41.66 23.95
C ALA A 168 -3.22 42.55 23.47
N SER A 169 -4.34 41.99 23.05
CA SER A 169 -5.52 42.77 22.64
C SER A 169 -6.32 43.37 23.79
N LEU A 170 -6.04 42.96 25.03
CA LEU A 170 -6.62 43.54 26.26
C LEU A 170 -6.02 44.93 26.57
N PHE A 171 -4.90 45.29 25.95
CA PHE A 171 -4.26 46.58 26.16
C PHE A 171 -4.66 47.59 25.05
N PRO A 172 -4.67 48.90 25.36
CA PRO A 172 -5.02 49.91 24.39
C PRO A 172 -4.14 49.86 23.14
N ARG A 173 -4.75 50.03 21.98
CA ARG A 173 -4.01 50.21 20.72
C ARG A 173 -3.52 51.65 20.62
N ILE A 174 -2.22 51.83 20.47
CA ILE A 174 -1.63 53.13 20.18
C ILE A 174 -1.39 53.13 18.67
N SER A 175 -2.16 53.93 17.95
CA SER A 175 -2.04 54.20 16.52
C SER A 175 -1.23 55.47 16.25
#